data_7ae13fe45e99f9e57598e257dee50fc4
#
_entry.id   7ae13fe45e99f9e57598e257dee50fc4
#
_cell.length_a   1.000
_cell.length_b   1.000
_cell.length_c   1.000
_cell.angle_alpha   90.00
_cell.angle_beta   90.00
_cell.angle_gamma   90.00
#
_symmetry.space_group_name_H-M   'P 1'
#
loop_
_entity.id
_entity.type
_entity.pdbx_description
1 polymer ?
#
loop_
_entity_poly.entity_id
_entity_poly.type
_entity_poly.pdbx_seq_one_letter_code
_entity_poly.pdbx_strand_id
1 'polypeptide(L)'
;MNPVFVIGHRNPDTDSICSAICYAELKHRLTGEPYIPCRAGHVNTETKFVLERFGVKAPRYIKSFEPCLSDVQYRRIPGIDEEMSLHRAWNYMNENDIQTLAVVDEDRHLKGLLTLSDIARFYMEDKDANALAEAGTSYRNLVDVLDGTLIVGDIEKRFEQGSVVVAAANPDVLEDYIGPHDMVILGNRYESQLCAIEMNAGCIIIGLGAKVSRTIRKLASENQVSIIATPLTTYSCAKVVSQAVPVRHVMRRRGLITFELDDVVEDVKRAVSKKRMRYYPLLDEQGRYIGMFSQRNLLDLERPSVILVDHNERDQAADGIRSTNIIEI
;
A
#
# COMPACT_ATOMS: atom_id res chain seq x y z
N MET A 1 -3.79 27.48 -17.63
CA MET A 1 -3.43 28.54 -16.67
C MET A 1 -4.20 28.29 -15.38
N ASN A 2 -3.50 28.38 -14.25
CA ASN A 2 -4.17 28.24 -12.95
C ASN A 2 -4.96 29.52 -12.65
N PRO A 3 -6.14 29.40 -12.04
CA PRO A 3 -6.95 30.58 -11.74
C PRO A 3 -6.26 31.47 -10.69
N VAL A 4 -6.45 32.78 -10.84
CA VAL A 4 -6.03 33.77 -9.84
C VAL A 4 -7.18 34.05 -8.87
N PHE A 5 -6.95 33.88 -7.59
CA PHE A 5 -7.96 34.16 -6.58
C PHE A 5 -7.91 35.63 -6.16
N VAL A 6 -9.08 36.28 -6.10
CA VAL A 6 -9.20 37.65 -5.62
C VAL A 6 -9.97 37.64 -4.30
N ILE A 7 -9.34 38.09 -3.21
CA ILE A 7 -9.89 37.94 -1.87
C ILE A 7 -9.67 39.19 -1.04
N GLY A 8 -10.69 39.54 -0.29
CA GLY A 8 -10.63 40.58 0.73
C GLY A 8 -10.16 40.05 2.09
N HIS A 9 -10.29 40.87 3.12
CA HIS A 9 -9.84 40.54 4.47
C HIS A 9 -10.62 39.37 5.11
N ARG A 10 -10.08 38.82 6.20
CA ARG A 10 -10.54 37.61 6.89
C ARG A 10 -11.96 37.68 7.44
N ASN A 11 -12.38 38.85 7.94
CA ASN A 11 -13.75 39.09 8.42
C ASN A 11 -14.48 40.00 7.44
N PRO A 12 -14.91 39.46 6.26
CA PRO A 12 -15.30 40.30 5.15
C PRO A 12 -16.58 41.09 5.45
N ASP A 13 -16.53 42.39 5.21
CA ASP A 13 -17.68 43.26 5.16
C ASP A 13 -18.18 43.45 3.71
N THR A 14 -19.09 44.40 3.51
CA THR A 14 -19.68 44.64 2.18
C THR A 14 -18.64 45.15 1.18
N ASP A 15 -17.72 46.00 1.62
CA ASP A 15 -16.67 46.56 0.78
C ASP A 15 -15.70 45.46 0.33
N SER A 16 -15.24 44.69 1.26
CA SER A 16 -14.32 43.53 1.01
C SER A 16 -14.87 42.56 -0.01
N ILE A 17 -16.16 42.20 0.11
CA ILE A 17 -16.81 41.26 -0.82
C ILE A 17 -17.07 41.90 -2.18
N CYS A 18 -17.55 43.11 -2.22
CA CYS A 18 -17.84 43.81 -3.47
C CYS A 18 -16.55 44.14 -4.24
N SER A 19 -15.50 44.58 -3.55
CA SER A 19 -14.18 44.81 -4.15
C SER A 19 -13.62 43.53 -4.79
N ALA A 20 -13.69 42.38 -4.11
CA ALA A 20 -13.23 41.10 -4.67
C ALA A 20 -14.01 40.74 -5.94
N ILE A 21 -15.33 40.89 -5.96
CA ILE A 21 -16.17 40.59 -7.12
C ILE A 21 -15.85 41.54 -8.29
N CYS A 22 -15.87 42.85 -8.03
CA CYS A 22 -15.67 43.86 -9.07
C CYS A 22 -14.26 43.77 -9.67
N TYR A 23 -13.24 43.57 -8.84
CA TYR A 23 -11.87 43.48 -9.29
C TYR A 23 -11.58 42.19 -10.08
N ALA A 24 -12.11 41.08 -9.66
CA ALA A 24 -12.02 39.84 -10.41
C ALA A 24 -12.63 39.96 -11.82
N GLU A 25 -13.82 40.57 -11.92
CA GLU A 25 -14.50 40.82 -13.19
C GLU A 25 -13.72 41.80 -14.09
N LEU A 26 -13.21 42.89 -13.49
CA LEU A 26 -12.36 43.86 -14.21
C LEU A 26 -11.11 43.18 -14.81
N LYS A 27 -10.38 42.45 -14.00
CA LYS A 27 -9.17 41.73 -14.46
C LYS A 27 -9.49 40.74 -15.54
N HIS A 28 -10.57 39.97 -15.37
CA HIS A 28 -11.02 39.00 -16.39
C HIS A 28 -11.30 39.68 -17.73
N ARG A 29 -12.00 40.82 -17.74
CA ARG A 29 -12.28 41.59 -18.96
C ARG A 29 -11.03 42.16 -19.63
N LEU A 30 -10.05 42.57 -18.84
CA LEU A 30 -8.82 43.17 -19.34
C LEU A 30 -7.83 42.13 -19.92
N THR A 31 -7.74 40.95 -19.30
CA THR A 31 -6.70 39.97 -19.63
C THR A 31 -7.23 38.71 -20.32
N GLY A 32 -8.53 38.41 -20.18
CA GLY A 32 -9.12 37.13 -20.64
C GLY A 32 -8.80 35.95 -19.75
N GLU A 33 -8.03 36.12 -18.66
CA GLU A 33 -7.64 35.06 -17.74
C GLU A 33 -8.73 34.79 -16.68
N PRO A 34 -8.74 33.58 -16.06
CA PRO A 34 -9.73 33.24 -15.03
C PRO A 34 -9.34 33.88 -13.69
N TYR A 35 -10.10 34.86 -13.24
CA TYR A 35 -10.04 35.44 -11.90
C TYR A 35 -11.26 35.01 -11.10
N ILE A 36 -11.03 34.43 -9.91
CA ILE A 36 -12.10 33.87 -9.07
C ILE A 36 -12.26 34.71 -7.83
N PRO A 37 -13.39 35.42 -7.65
CA PRO A 37 -13.64 36.15 -6.42
C PRO A 37 -13.89 35.20 -5.25
N CYS A 38 -13.23 35.45 -4.13
CA CYS A 38 -13.26 34.63 -2.93
C CYS A 38 -13.56 35.44 -1.68
N ARG A 39 -13.97 34.75 -0.61
CA ARG A 39 -14.14 35.28 0.73
C ARG A 39 -13.60 34.34 1.79
N ALA A 40 -13.04 34.87 2.85
CA ALA A 40 -12.48 34.09 3.98
C ALA A 40 -13.46 33.96 5.16
N GLY A 41 -14.61 34.64 5.15
CA GLY A 41 -15.60 34.64 6.23
C GLY A 41 -17.05 34.55 5.74
N HIS A 42 -17.96 34.64 6.69
CA HIS A 42 -19.39 34.61 6.39
C HIS A 42 -19.87 35.96 5.81
N VAL A 43 -20.87 35.87 4.93
CA VAL A 43 -21.55 37.05 4.37
C VAL A 43 -22.47 37.63 5.45
N ASN A 44 -22.29 38.89 5.83
CA ASN A 44 -23.15 39.55 6.76
C ASN A 44 -24.50 39.94 6.11
N THR A 45 -25.47 40.43 6.93
CA THR A 45 -26.83 40.74 6.48
C THR A 45 -26.85 41.86 5.45
N GLU A 46 -26.03 42.89 5.63
CA GLU A 46 -25.91 44.02 4.70
C GLU A 46 -25.39 43.58 3.36
N THR A 47 -24.27 42.83 3.34
CA THR A 47 -23.68 42.27 2.12
C THR A 47 -24.68 41.36 1.40
N LYS A 48 -25.41 40.54 2.14
CA LYS A 48 -26.44 39.67 1.57
C LYS A 48 -27.52 40.48 0.86
N PHE A 49 -28.01 41.54 1.48
CA PHE A 49 -28.99 42.45 0.87
C PHE A 49 -28.44 43.07 -0.42
N VAL A 50 -27.19 43.54 -0.42
CA VAL A 50 -26.55 44.16 -1.60
C VAL A 50 -26.45 43.13 -2.74
N LEU A 51 -25.92 41.92 -2.46
CA LEU A 51 -25.78 40.88 -3.46
C LEU A 51 -27.14 40.44 -4.08
N GLU A 52 -28.16 40.29 -3.25
CA GLU A 52 -29.54 39.98 -3.69
C GLU A 52 -30.12 41.11 -4.55
N ARG A 53 -29.92 42.38 -4.14
CA ARG A 53 -30.41 43.56 -4.86
C ARG A 53 -29.86 43.66 -6.28
N PHE A 54 -28.60 43.29 -6.48
CA PHE A 54 -27.93 43.32 -7.79
C PHE A 54 -27.92 41.98 -8.52
N GLY A 55 -28.51 40.93 -7.98
CA GLY A 55 -28.57 39.58 -8.58
C GLY A 55 -27.21 38.92 -8.70
N VAL A 56 -26.26 39.24 -7.81
CA VAL A 56 -24.90 38.72 -7.81
C VAL A 56 -24.77 37.57 -6.80
N LYS A 57 -24.13 36.48 -7.21
CA LYS A 57 -23.86 35.36 -6.31
C LYS A 57 -22.72 35.69 -5.34
N ALA A 58 -22.83 35.21 -4.09
CA ALA A 58 -21.77 35.33 -3.12
C ALA A 58 -20.46 34.66 -3.61
N PRO A 59 -19.28 35.25 -3.36
CA PRO A 59 -18.00 34.71 -3.74
C PRO A 59 -17.75 33.33 -3.10
N ARG A 60 -16.86 32.55 -3.72
CA ARG A 60 -16.45 31.26 -3.21
C ARG A 60 -15.86 31.41 -1.80
N TYR A 61 -16.34 30.63 -0.85
CA TYR A 61 -15.73 30.53 0.48
C TYR A 61 -14.44 29.74 0.45
N ILE A 62 -13.36 30.30 1.00
CA ILE A 62 -12.08 29.65 1.21
C ILE A 62 -11.75 29.73 2.69
N LYS A 63 -11.65 28.59 3.35
CA LYS A 63 -11.32 28.49 4.77
C LYS A 63 -9.85 28.85 5.02
N SER A 64 -8.95 28.33 4.21
CA SER A 64 -7.51 28.56 4.29
C SER A 64 -6.88 28.35 2.91
N PHE A 65 -5.76 29.02 2.64
CA PHE A 65 -4.88 28.78 1.50
C PHE A 65 -3.71 27.82 1.85
N GLU A 66 -3.72 27.26 3.05
CA GLU A 66 -2.73 26.24 3.38
C GLU A 66 -2.97 25.02 2.52
N PRO A 67 -1.95 24.57 1.77
CA PRO A 67 -2.10 23.39 0.93
C PRO A 67 -2.30 22.14 1.79
N CYS A 68 -3.24 21.30 1.38
CA CYS A 68 -3.52 20.01 1.99
C CYS A 68 -3.04 18.87 1.11
N LEU A 69 -3.02 17.64 1.61
CA LEU A 69 -2.62 16.47 0.82
C LEU A 69 -3.55 16.19 -0.36
N SER A 70 -4.78 16.72 -0.36
CA SER A 70 -5.66 16.70 -1.54
C SER A 70 -5.09 17.44 -2.75
N ASP A 71 -4.17 18.41 -2.53
CA ASP A 71 -3.51 19.18 -3.59
C ASP A 71 -2.22 18.51 -4.07
N VAL A 72 -1.77 17.45 -3.37
CA VAL A 72 -0.54 16.71 -3.65
C VAL A 72 -0.80 15.59 -4.64
N GLN A 73 0.05 15.45 -5.65
CA GLN A 73 0.01 14.28 -6.51
C GLN A 73 0.46 13.03 -5.72
N TYR A 74 -0.35 12.00 -5.72
CA TYR A 74 -0.05 10.72 -5.10
C TYR A 74 -0.28 9.55 -6.06
N ARG A 75 0.39 8.42 -5.80
CA ARG A 75 0.25 7.19 -6.60
C ARG A 75 -0.93 6.37 -6.07
N ARG A 76 -1.89 6.10 -6.94
CA ARG A 76 -3.03 5.20 -6.64
C ARG A 76 -2.62 3.76 -6.87
N ILE A 77 -1.84 3.21 -5.96
CA ILE A 77 -1.40 1.82 -5.97
C ILE A 77 -2.42 1.02 -5.16
N PRO A 78 -3.04 -0.02 -5.73
CA PRO A 78 -3.93 -0.89 -4.97
C PRO A 78 -3.22 -1.52 -3.77
N GLY A 79 -3.93 -1.67 -2.65
CA GLY A 79 -3.46 -2.48 -1.54
C GLY A 79 -3.50 -3.96 -1.89
N ILE A 80 -2.65 -4.75 -1.25
CA ILE A 80 -2.58 -6.20 -1.41
C ILE A 80 -3.16 -6.92 -0.21
N ASP A 81 -3.63 -8.14 -0.44
CA ASP A 81 -4.11 -9.04 0.60
C ASP A 81 -2.97 -9.58 1.47
N GLU A 82 -3.21 -9.75 2.77
CA GLU A 82 -2.21 -10.23 3.72
C GLU A 82 -1.80 -11.71 3.54
N GLU A 83 -2.65 -12.50 2.86
CA GLU A 83 -2.38 -13.91 2.53
C GLU A 83 -1.59 -14.09 1.23
N MET A 84 -1.40 -13.02 0.45
CA MET A 84 -0.57 -13.04 -0.76
C MET A 84 0.84 -13.56 -0.42
N SER A 85 1.42 -14.44 -1.28
CA SER A 85 2.79 -14.93 -1.11
C SER A 85 3.82 -13.80 -1.31
N LEU A 86 4.98 -13.92 -0.65
CA LEU A 86 6.11 -13.02 -0.90
C LEU A 86 6.53 -13.03 -2.38
N HIS A 87 6.43 -14.18 -3.05
CA HIS A 87 6.70 -14.30 -4.48
C HIS A 87 5.82 -13.38 -5.32
N ARG A 88 4.50 -13.44 -5.11
CA ARG A 88 3.56 -12.56 -5.83
C ARG A 88 3.75 -11.10 -5.47
N ALA A 89 3.97 -10.80 -4.19
CA ALA A 89 4.23 -9.43 -3.75
C ALA A 89 5.50 -8.86 -4.40
N TRP A 90 6.58 -9.64 -4.48
CA TRP A 90 7.80 -9.26 -5.18
C TRP A 90 7.58 -9.00 -6.68
N ASN A 91 6.89 -9.92 -7.37
CA ASN A 91 6.58 -9.76 -8.79
C ASN A 91 5.74 -8.49 -9.03
N TYR A 92 4.73 -8.25 -8.19
CA TYR A 92 3.91 -7.05 -8.26
C TYR A 92 4.72 -5.75 -8.04
N MET A 93 5.67 -5.77 -7.10
CA MET A 93 6.60 -4.65 -6.90
C MET A 93 7.44 -4.36 -8.15
N ASN A 94 8.01 -5.41 -8.78
CA ASN A 94 8.86 -5.27 -9.96
C ASN A 94 8.08 -4.80 -11.20
N GLU A 95 6.91 -5.38 -11.47
CA GLU A 95 6.08 -5.04 -12.62
C GLU A 95 5.59 -3.58 -12.59
N ASN A 96 5.39 -3.03 -11.38
CA ASN A 96 4.86 -1.69 -11.19
C ASN A 96 5.91 -0.65 -10.77
N ASP A 97 7.19 -1.02 -10.69
CA ASP A 97 8.30 -0.17 -10.21
C ASP A 97 7.98 0.49 -8.85
N ILE A 98 7.60 -0.32 -7.88
CA ILE A 98 7.26 0.12 -6.52
C ILE A 98 8.09 -0.64 -5.48
N GLN A 99 8.41 0.02 -4.37
CA GLN A 99 9.28 -0.52 -3.33
C GLN A 99 8.57 -0.66 -1.98
N THR A 100 7.30 -0.29 -1.94
CA THR A 100 6.47 -0.37 -0.74
C THR A 100 5.05 -0.70 -1.16
N LEU A 101 4.45 -1.69 -0.51
CA LEU A 101 3.05 -2.10 -0.68
C LEU A 101 2.27 -1.86 0.60
N ALA A 102 1.08 -1.33 0.46
CA ALA A 102 0.08 -1.33 1.52
C ALA A 102 -0.59 -2.70 1.56
N VAL A 103 -0.68 -3.27 2.75
CA VAL A 103 -1.44 -4.48 3.01
C VAL A 103 -2.76 -4.08 3.63
N VAL A 104 -3.87 -4.50 3.04
CA VAL A 104 -5.20 -4.06 3.42
C VAL A 104 -6.14 -5.26 3.62
N ASP A 105 -7.24 -5.04 4.35
CA ASP A 105 -8.34 -6.00 4.42
C ASP A 105 -9.35 -5.79 3.26
N GLU A 106 -10.43 -6.57 3.27
CA GLU A 106 -11.51 -6.53 2.27
C GLU A 106 -12.19 -5.15 2.21
N ASP A 107 -12.26 -4.43 3.33
CA ASP A 107 -12.82 -3.08 3.45
C ASP A 107 -11.80 -1.98 3.12
N ARG A 108 -10.60 -2.36 2.70
CA ARG A 108 -9.43 -1.49 2.40
C ARG A 108 -8.83 -0.78 3.61
N HIS A 109 -9.07 -1.23 4.84
CA HIS A 109 -8.35 -0.71 5.99
C HIS A 109 -6.92 -1.21 6.03
N LEU A 110 -5.99 -0.32 6.37
CA LEU A 110 -4.57 -0.62 6.39
C LEU A 110 -4.21 -1.59 7.52
N LYS A 111 -3.70 -2.77 7.18
CA LYS A 111 -3.19 -3.79 8.11
C LYS A 111 -1.69 -3.70 8.34
N GLY A 112 -0.96 -3.24 7.35
CA GLY A 112 0.50 -3.16 7.40
C GLY A 112 1.12 -2.58 6.15
N LEU A 113 2.46 -2.53 6.17
CA LEU A 113 3.29 -2.17 5.02
C LEU A 113 4.34 -3.24 4.78
N LEU A 114 4.54 -3.61 3.52
CA LEU A 114 5.62 -4.47 3.08
C LEU A 114 6.60 -3.63 2.24
N THR A 115 7.89 -3.65 2.61
CA THR A 115 8.95 -2.99 1.86
C THR A 115 9.95 -4.01 1.32
N LEU A 116 10.73 -3.61 0.29
CA LEU A 116 11.87 -4.42 -0.19
C LEU A 116 12.86 -4.77 0.94
N SER A 117 13.06 -3.84 1.89
CA SER A 117 13.93 -4.09 3.05
C SER A 117 13.38 -5.15 3.99
N ASP A 118 12.06 -5.27 4.11
CA ASP A 118 11.43 -6.30 4.94
C ASP A 118 11.58 -7.67 4.28
N ILE A 119 11.42 -7.76 2.96
CA ILE A 119 11.67 -8.98 2.18
C ILE A 119 13.15 -9.36 2.28
N ALA A 120 14.07 -8.41 2.05
CA ALA A 120 15.50 -8.67 2.14
C ALA A 120 15.91 -9.17 3.54
N ARG A 121 15.36 -8.57 4.59
CA ARG A 121 15.60 -9.00 5.98
C ARG A 121 15.10 -10.42 6.21
N PHE A 122 13.91 -10.77 5.72
CA PHE A 122 13.36 -12.12 5.83
C PHE A 122 14.29 -13.18 5.26
N TYR A 123 14.99 -12.88 4.12
CA TYR A 123 15.92 -13.82 3.50
C TYR A 123 17.33 -13.80 4.09
N MET A 124 17.74 -12.71 4.74
CA MET A 124 19.09 -12.56 5.28
C MET A 124 19.19 -12.94 6.76
N GLU A 125 18.09 -12.82 7.51
CA GLU A 125 18.02 -13.38 8.84
C GLU A 125 17.95 -14.90 8.69
N ASP A 126 18.90 -15.61 9.34
CA ASP A 126 18.95 -17.08 9.37
C ASP A 126 17.69 -17.56 10.09
N LYS A 127 16.65 -17.82 9.32
CA LYS A 127 15.38 -18.30 9.86
C LYS A 127 15.33 -19.80 9.72
N ASP A 128 14.97 -20.43 10.82
CA ASP A 128 14.77 -21.86 10.95
C ASP A 128 13.95 -22.45 9.80
N ALA A 129 14.22 -23.71 9.46
CA ALA A 129 13.48 -24.49 8.47
C ALA A 129 11.95 -24.51 8.70
N ASN A 130 11.50 -23.96 9.83
CA ASN A 130 10.10 -23.88 10.26
C ASN A 130 9.33 -22.64 9.78
N ALA A 131 9.98 -21.68 9.11
CA ALA A 131 9.35 -20.39 8.74
C ALA A 131 8.02 -20.56 7.96
N LEU A 132 7.89 -21.60 7.13
CA LEU A 132 6.66 -21.90 6.41
C LEU A 132 5.52 -22.33 7.35
N ALA A 133 5.85 -23.14 8.34
CA ALA A 133 4.88 -23.63 9.34
C ALA A 133 4.48 -22.50 10.31
N GLU A 134 5.44 -21.74 10.83
CA GLU A 134 5.17 -20.58 11.70
C GLU A 134 4.30 -19.53 11.03
N ALA A 135 4.48 -19.36 9.71
CA ALA A 135 3.66 -18.45 8.92
C ALA A 135 2.26 -19.03 8.62
N GLY A 136 2.00 -20.32 8.87
CA GLY A 136 0.78 -20.99 8.46
C GLY A 136 0.56 -20.87 6.95
N THR A 137 1.56 -21.28 6.17
CA THR A 137 1.58 -21.09 4.71
C THR A 137 0.53 -21.94 4.02
N SER A 138 -0.28 -21.32 3.14
CA SER A 138 -1.33 -22.03 2.41
C SER A 138 -0.74 -22.96 1.33
N TYR A 139 -1.38 -24.11 1.10
CA TYR A 139 -1.02 -24.99 -0.02
C TYR A 139 -1.21 -24.29 -1.37
N ARG A 140 -2.13 -23.35 -1.47
CA ARG A 140 -2.31 -22.51 -2.65
C ARG A 140 -1.05 -21.70 -2.99
N ASN A 141 -0.43 -21.08 -1.99
CA ASN A 141 0.83 -20.34 -2.17
C ASN A 141 1.98 -21.28 -2.53
N LEU A 142 2.05 -22.46 -1.90
CA LEU A 142 3.08 -23.47 -2.22
C LEU A 142 2.97 -23.95 -3.66
N VAL A 143 1.79 -24.30 -4.12
CA VAL A 143 1.51 -24.74 -5.49
C VAL A 143 1.87 -23.65 -6.49
N ASP A 144 1.49 -22.42 -6.20
CA ASP A 144 1.78 -21.26 -7.07
C ASP A 144 3.29 -21.02 -7.22
N VAL A 145 4.02 -20.94 -6.12
CA VAL A 145 5.47 -20.68 -6.11
C VAL A 145 6.30 -21.82 -6.73
N LEU A 146 5.82 -23.04 -6.59
CA LEU A 146 6.48 -24.22 -7.14
C LEU A 146 6.10 -24.48 -8.61
N ASP A 147 5.27 -23.65 -9.23
CA ASP A 147 4.65 -23.96 -10.54
C ASP A 147 4.14 -25.41 -10.56
N GLY A 148 3.49 -25.80 -9.47
CA GLY A 148 3.17 -27.17 -9.15
C GLY A 148 1.70 -27.54 -9.35
N THR A 149 1.41 -28.80 -9.10
CA THR A 149 0.05 -29.34 -9.05
C THR A 149 -0.11 -30.14 -7.78
N LEU A 150 -1.17 -29.89 -7.02
CA LEU A 150 -1.53 -30.69 -5.85
C LEU A 150 -2.13 -32.02 -6.34
N ILE A 151 -1.41 -33.13 -6.08
CA ILE A 151 -1.80 -34.49 -6.52
C ILE A 151 -2.62 -35.21 -5.46
N VAL A 152 -2.29 -34.99 -4.19
CA VAL A 152 -2.98 -35.53 -3.01
C VAL A 152 -3.07 -34.42 -1.98
N GLY A 153 -4.20 -34.25 -1.31
CA GLY A 153 -4.42 -33.27 -0.27
C GLY A 153 -5.53 -32.27 -0.59
N ASP A 154 -5.64 -31.26 0.23
CA ASP A 154 -6.62 -30.19 0.11
C ASP A 154 -5.91 -28.84 -0.08
N ILE A 155 -6.25 -28.12 -1.13
CA ILE A 155 -5.65 -26.83 -1.50
C ILE A 155 -5.96 -25.71 -0.48
N GLU A 156 -7.03 -25.85 0.28
CA GLU A 156 -7.44 -24.89 1.28
C GLU A 156 -6.75 -25.10 2.64
N LYS A 157 -6.02 -26.21 2.81
CA LYS A 157 -5.20 -26.45 4.00
C LYS A 157 -4.02 -25.49 4.08
N ARG A 158 -3.46 -25.42 5.29
CA ARG A 158 -2.24 -24.69 5.62
C ARG A 158 -1.17 -25.64 6.13
N PHE A 159 0.07 -25.31 5.86
CA PHE A 159 1.23 -25.96 6.45
C PHE A 159 1.56 -25.21 7.74
N GLU A 160 1.26 -25.84 8.90
CA GLU A 160 1.31 -25.21 10.22
C GLU A 160 2.28 -25.91 11.20
N GLN A 161 2.83 -27.06 10.81
CA GLN A 161 3.75 -27.85 11.63
C GLN A 161 4.83 -28.49 10.76
N GLY A 162 6.01 -28.72 11.35
CA GLY A 162 7.14 -29.36 10.70
C GLY A 162 8.13 -28.37 10.06
N SER A 163 9.21 -28.92 9.58
CA SER A 163 10.33 -28.23 8.93
C SER A 163 10.39 -28.56 7.45
N VAL A 164 11.18 -27.80 6.69
CA VAL A 164 11.49 -28.14 5.30
C VAL A 164 12.75 -29.01 5.27
N VAL A 165 12.63 -30.24 4.76
CA VAL A 165 13.72 -31.21 4.63
C VAL A 165 13.99 -31.51 3.17
N VAL A 166 15.24 -31.48 2.75
CA VAL A 166 15.65 -31.91 1.41
C VAL A 166 16.18 -33.34 1.48
N ALA A 167 15.47 -34.29 0.86
CA ALA A 167 15.79 -35.71 0.87
C ALA A 167 16.96 -36.02 -0.09
N ALA A 168 18.17 -35.65 0.31
CA ALA A 168 19.40 -35.83 -0.48
C ALA A 168 20.20 -37.09 -0.08
N ALA A 169 19.74 -37.85 0.93
CA ALA A 169 20.39 -39.06 1.44
C ALA A 169 19.67 -40.34 0.94
N ASN A 170 20.21 -41.50 1.31
CA ASN A 170 19.53 -42.79 1.12
C ASN A 170 18.39 -42.95 2.12
N PRO A 171 17.36 -43.79 1.82
CA PRO A 171 16.18 -43.94 2.69
C PRO A 171 16.48 -44.27 4.15
N ASP A 172 17.42 -45.23 4.36
CA ASP A 172 17.87 -45.63 5.71
C ASP A 172 18.46 -44.49 6.55
N VAL A 173 19.04 -43.49 5.92
CA VAL A 173 19.54 -42.29 6.58
C VAL A 173 18.44 -41.25 6.71
N LEU A 174 17.50 -41.19 5.75
CA LEU A 174 16.40 -40.21 5.77
C LEU A 174 15.44 -40.43 6.92
N GLU A 175 15.26 -41.66 7.41
CA GLU A 175 14.42 -41.99 8.58
C GLU A 175 14.84 -41.20 9.85
N ASP A 176 16.14 -40.92 10.00
CA ASP A 176 16.66 -40.17 11.12
C ASP A 176 16.44 -38.64 11.00
N TYR A 177 16.14 -38.12 9.79
CA TYR A 177 16.04 -36.68 9.51
C TYR A 177 14.62 -36.20 9.21
N ILE A 178 13.71 -37.07 8.82
CA ILE A 178 12.32 -36.72 8.51
C ILE A 178 11.49 -36.87 9.79
N GLY A 179 11.02 -35.75 10.33
CA GLY A 179 10.08 -35.73 11.43
C GLY A 179 8.61 -35.77 10.97
N PRO A 180 7.68 -36.10 11.89
CA PRO A 180 6.26 -36.00 11.63
C PRO A 180 5.89 -34.56 11.18
N HIS A 181 5.00 -34.48 10.19
CA HIS A 181 4.51 -33.23 9.61
C HIS A 181 5.51 -32.41 8.79
N ASP A 182 6.75 -32.88 8.59
CA ASP A 182 7.73 -32.19 7.79
C ASP A 182 7.31 -32.06 6.31
N MET A 183 7.80 -31.01 5.65
CA MET A 183 7.71 -30.83 4.20
C MET A 183 8.98 -31.38 3.55
N VAL A 184 8.85 -32.48 2.82
CA VAL A 184 9.99 -33.20 2.25
C VAL A 184 10.12 -32.91 0.77
N ILE A 185 11.22 -32.28 0.37
CA ILE A 185 11.55 -32.02 -1.04
C ILE A 185 12.40 -33.14 -1.57
N LEU A 186 11.92 -33.84 -2.58
CA LEU A 186 12.60 -35.02 -3.17
C LEU A 186 12.40 -35.09 -4.69
N GLY A 187 13.16 -36.01 -5.31
CA GLY A 187 13.02 -36.32 -6.72
C GLY A 187 12.08 -37.50 -6.98
N ASN A 188 12.39 -38.28 -8.02
CA ASN A 188 11.53 -39.38 -8.49
C ASN A 188 11.85 -40.75 -7.89
N ARG A 189 12.71 -40.84 -6.86
CA ARG A 189 13.03 -42.13 -6.22
C ARG A 189 11.83 -42.62 -5.41
N TYR A 190 11.36 -43.82 -5.79
CA TYR A 190 10.18 -44.45 -5.17
C TYR A 190 10.39 -44.72 -3.68
N GLU A 191 11.57 -45.22 -3.31
CA GLU A 191 11.94 -45.58 -1.95
C GLU A 191 11.94 -44.35 -1.03
N SER A 192 12.45 -43.21 -1.51
CA SER A 192 12.43 -41.97 -0.74
C SER A 192 11.02 -41.43 -0.56
N GLN A 193 10.15 -41.60 -1.57
CA GLN A 193 8.72 -41.22 -1.44
C GLN A 193 8.01 -42.08 -0.41
N LEU A 194 8.29 -43.38 -0.41
CA LEU A 194 7.71 -44.31 0.57
C LEU A 194 8.19 -43.99 1.99
N CYS A 195 9.50 -43.82 2.17
CA CYS A 195 10.11 -43.43 3.46
C CYS A 195 9.45 -42.16 4.03
N ALA A 196 9.30 -41.10 3.22
CA ALA A 196 8.66 -39.89 3.68
C ALA A 196 7.19 -40.09 4.13
N ILE A 197 6.42 -40.97 3.49
CA ILE A 197 5.08 -41.36 3.90
C ILE A 197 5.10 -42.14 5.22
N GLU A 198 6.00 -43.11 5.36
CA GLU A 198 6.13 -43.91 6.57
C GLU A 198 6.56 -43.09 7.79
N MET A 199 7.38 -42.02 7.58
CA MET A 199 7.78 -41.07 8.62
C MET A 199 6.68 -40.05 8.93
N ASN A 200 5.48 -40.16 8.36
CA ASN A 200 4.34 -39.24 8.58
C ASN A 200 4.66 -37.79 8.18
N ALA A 201 5.37 -37.58 7.09
CA ALA A 201 5.56 -36.24 6.54
C ALA A 201 4.20 -35.53 6.33
N GLY A 202 4.13 -34.23 6.53
CA GLY A 202 2.92 -33.44 6.27
C GLY A 202 2.71 -33.18 4.77
N CYS A 203 3.83 -32.99 4.05
CA CYS A 203 3.81 -32.71 2.61
C CYS A 203 5.06 -33.29 1.92
N ILE A 204 4.87 -33.82 0.71
CA ILE A 204 5.95 -34.25 -0.15
C ILE A 204 5.93 -33.40 -1.44
N ILE A 205 7.06 -32.76 -1.76
CA ILE A 205 7.26 -32.04 -3.02
C ILE A 205 8.09 -32.91 -3.95
N ILE A 206 7.48 -33.33 -5.05
CA ILE A 206 8.12 -34.23 -6.05
C ILE A 206 8.51 -33.37 -7.26
N GLY A 207 9.82 -33.17 -7.42
CA GLY A 207 10.40 -32.38 -8.50
C GLY A 207 10.55 -33.10 -9.82
N LEU A 208 11.17 -32.40 -10.81
CA LEU A 208 11.58 -32.92 -12.13
C LEU A 208 10.42 -33.34 -13.06
N GLY A 209 9.19 -32.84 -12.80
CA GLY A 209 8.01 -33.26 -13.57
C GLY A 209 7.69 -34.77 -13.48
N ALA A 210 8.17 -35.41 -12.43
CA ALA A 210 8.02 -36.85 -12.26
C ALA A 210 6.57 -37.28 -12.02
N LYS A 211 6.14 -38.36 -12.68
CA LYS A 211 4.80 -38.92 -12.47
C LYS A 211 4.74 -39.65 -11.14
N VAL A 212 3.79 -39.32 -10.30
CA VAL A 212 3.52 -40.00 -9.04
C VAL A 212 2.76 -41.29 -9.30
N SER A 213 3.27 -42.43 -8.82
CA SER A 213 2.65 -43.76 -9.04
C SER A 213 1.29 -43.84 -8.31
N ARG A 214 0.41 -44.74 -8.78
CA ARG A 214 -0.89 -44.98 -8.14
C ARG A 214 -0.74 -45.44 -6.70
N THR A 215 0.27 -46.31 -6.45
CA THR A 215 0.55 -46.82 -5.09
C THR A 215 0.94 -45.71 -4.14
N ILE A 216 1.86 -44.81 -4.53
CA ILE A 216 2.26 -43.67 -3.70
C ILE A 216 1.10 -42.75 -3.43
N ARG A 217 0.26 -42.45 -4.44
CA ARG A 217 -0.93 -41.62 -4.24
C ARG A 217 -1.90 -42.22 -3.21
N LYS A 218 -2.12 -43.56 -3.30
CA LYS A 218 -3.01 -44.27 -2.37
C LYS A 218 -2.45 -44.23 -0.95
N LEU A 219 -1.18 -44.59 -0.76
CA LEU A 219 -0.51 -44.57 0.54
C LEU A 219 -0.49 -43.17 1.16
N ALA A 220 -0.16 -42.16 0.38
CA ALA A 220 -0.18 -40.76 0.85
C ALA A 220 -1.59 -40.33 1.29
N SER A 221 -2.62 -40.70 0.54
CA SER A 221 -4.02 -40.40 0.90
C SER A 221 -4.44 -41.12 2.20
N GLU A 222 -4.07 -42.40 2.37
CA GLU A 222 -4.36 -43.18 3.55
C GLU A 222 -3.66 -42.64 4.83
N ASN A 223 -2.43 -42.11 4.65
CA ASN A 223 -1.63 -41.53 5.72
C ASN A 223 -1.81 -39.98 5.84
N GLN A 224 -2.75 -39.38 5.12
CA GLN A 224 -3.02 -37.92 5.11
C GLN A 224 -1.82 -37.04 4.71
N VAL A 225 -0.88 -37.59 3.97
CA VAL A 225 0.30 -36.87 3.43
C VAL A 225 -0.10 -36.16 2.15
N SER A 226 0.14 -34.85 2.08
CA SER A 226 -0.09 -34.07 0.86
C SER A 226 1.03 -34.27 -0.14
N ILE A 227 0.72 -34.29 -1.44
CA ILE A 227 1.72 -34.39 -2.51
C ILE A 227 1.56 -33.24 -3.51
N ILE A 228 2.63 -32.47 -3.70
CA ILE A 228 2.77 -31.48 -4.75
C ILE A 228 3.78 -31.99 -5.78
N ALA A 229 3.38 -32.09 -7.05
CA ALA A 229 4.29 -32.39 -8.15
C ALA A 229 4.65 -31.08 -8.88
N THR A 230 5.94 -30.90 -9.20
CA THR A 230 6.45 -29.66 -9.84
C THR A 230 7.46 -30.00 -10.94
N PRO A 231 7.54 -29.21 -12.02
CA PRO A 231 8.59 -29.33 -13.03
C PRO A 231 9.98 -28.94 -12.53
N LEU A 232 10.04 -28.18 -11.40
CA LEU A 232 11.29 -27.67 -10.86
C LEU A 232 12.24 -28.80 -10.40
N THR A 233 13.54 -28.48 -10.42
CA THR A 233 14.54 -29.38 -9.81
C THR A 233 14.45 -29.30 -8.28
N THR A 234 14.94 -30.32 -7.57
CA THR A 234 15.00 -30.36 -6.10
C THR A 234 15.70 -29.11 -5.53
N TYR A 235 16.81 -28.69 -6.16
CA TYR A 235 17.52 -27.47 -5.79
C TYR A 235 16.65 -26.20 -5.98
N SER A 236 15.96 -26.10 -7.12
CA SER A 236 15.08 -24.97 -7.39
C SER A 236 13.93 -24.92 -6.39
N CYS A 237 13.31 -26.06 -6.07
CA CYS A 237 12.26 -26.14 -5.04
C CYS A 237 12.77 -25.64 -3.69
N ALA A 238 13.92 -26.14 -3.23
CA ALA A 238 14.50 -25.71 -1.96
C ALA A 238 14.80 -24.20 -1.91
N LYS A 239 15.21 -23.64 -3.06
CA LYS A 239 15.49 -22.20 -3.18
C LYS A 239 14.24 -21.31 -3.12
N VAL A 240 13.13 -21.77 -3.72
CA VAL A 240 11.95 -20.88 -3.89
C VAL A 240 10.82 -21.16 -2.89
N VAL A 241 10.79 -22.31 -2.24
CA VAL A 241 9.67 -22.72 -1.39
C VAL A 241 9.37 -21.70 -0.27
N SER A 242 10.39 -21.07 0.31
CA SER A 242 10.22 -20.02 1.32
C SER A 242 9.52 -18.76 0.80
N GLN A 243 9.47 -18.57 -0.53
CA GLN A 243 8.75 -17.47 -1.15
C GLN A 243 7.22 -17.64 -1.07
N ALA A 244 6.74 -18.84 -0.67
CA ALA A 244 5.32 -19.10 -0.44
C ALA A 244 4.78 -18.51 0.85
N VAL A 245 5.65 -18.07 1.76
CA VAL A 245 5.27 -17.39 3.02
C VAL A 245 4.34 -16.22 2.73
N PRO A 246 3.20 -16.10 3.44
CA PRO A 246 2.27 -15.00 3.27
C PRO A 246 2.86 -13.67 3.75
N VAL A 247 2.49 -12.58 3.10
CA VAL A 247 2.95 -11.22 3.40
C VAL A 247 2.74 -10.84 4.88
N ARG A 248 1.63 -11.31 5.49
CA ARG A 248 1.32 -11.03 6.91
C ARG A 248 2.40 -11.46 7.88
N HIS A 249 3.26 -12.41 7.54
CA HIS A 249 4.35 -12.88 8.39
C HIS A 249 5.57 -11.93 8.38
N VAL A 250 5.72 -11.13 7.31
CA VAL A 250 6.89 -10.29 7.07
C VAL A 250 6.59 -8.79 7.17
N MET A 251 5.33 -8.38 6.91
CA MET A 251 4.94 -6.97 6.90
C MET A 251 5.09 -6.30 8.26
N ARG A 252 5.28 -5.01 8.25
CA ARG A 252 5.25 -4.17 9.45
C ARG A 252 3.83 -3.83 9.82
N ARG A 253 3.43 -4.13 11.04
CA ARG A 253 2.10 -3.82 11.59
C ARG A 253 2.11 -2.66 12.58
N ARG A 254 3.27 -2.28 13.13
CA ARG A 254 3.40 -1.26 14.17
C ARG A 254 4.22 -0.08 13.69
N GLY A 255 3.92 1.10 14.25
CA GLY A 255 4.65 2.32 13.91
C GLY A 255 4.38 2.84 12.50
N LEU A 256 3.25 2.46 11.92
CA LEU A 256 2.78 2.98 10.65
C LEU A 256 2.43 4.46 10.83
N ILE A 257 2.84 5.28 9.88
CA ILE A 257 2.46 6.69 9.81
C ILE A 257 1.56 6.81 8.60
N THR A 258 0.34 7.22 8.83
CA THR A 258 -0.70 7.45 7.82
C THR A 258 -1.11 8.90 7.82
N PHE A 259 -1.68 9.36 6.73
CA PHE A 259 -2.16 10.71 6.56
C PHE A 259 -3.52 10.69 5.84
N GLU A 260 -4.27 11.79 6.01
CA GLU A 260 -5.56 12.00 5.37
C GLU A 260 -5.47 13.12 4.32
N LEU A 261 -6.44 13.19 3.41
CA LEU A 261 -6.43 14.17 2.31
C LEU A 261 -6.48 15.63 2.78
N ASP A 262 -7.07 15.89 3.93
CA ASP A 262 -7.21 17.22 4.53
C ASP A 262 -6.04 17.61 5.45
N ASP A 263 -5.06 16.72 5.67
CA ASP A 263 -3.85 17.05 6.42
C ASP A 263 -3.07 18.19 5.75
N VAL A 264 -2.71 19.20 6.55
CA VAL A 264 -1.93 20.34 6.07
C VAL A 264 -0.50 19.92 5.72
N VAL A 265 -0.08 20.24 4.50
CA VAL A 265 1.22 19.80 3.96
C VAL A 265 2.42 20.18 4.84
N GLU A 266 2.38 21.34 5.50
CA GLU A 266 3.48 21.78 6.35
C GLU A 266 3.62 20.91 7.62
N ASP A 267 2.51 20.45 8.18
CA ASP A 267 2.49 19.52 9.31
C ASP A 267 2.96 18.14 8.88
N VAL A 268 2.52 17.70 7.71
CA VAL A 268 2.99 16.45 7.08
C VAL A 268 4.50 16.49 6.86
N LYS A 269 5.06 17.58 6.30
CA LYS A 269 6.51 17.76 6.12
C LYS A 269 7.26 17.62 7.43
N ARG A 270 6.75 18.24 8.50
CA ARG A 270 7.36 18.12 9.84
C ARG A 270 7.30 16.70 10.40
N ALA A 271 6.21 15.97 10.16
CA ALA A 271 6.07 14.59 10.60
C ALA A 271 6.99 13.63 9.83
N VAL A 272 7.05 13.76 8.51
CA VAL A 272 7.85 12.86 7.65
C VAL A 272 9.37 13.14 7.74
N SER A 273 9.78 14.39 8.00
CA SER A 273 11.22 14.74 8.12
C SER A 273 11.95 13.97 9.24
N LYS A 274 11.22 13.55 10.26
CA LYS A 274 11.76 12.78 11.41
C LYS A 274 11.84 11.27 11.16
N LYS A 275 11.36 10.78 10.02
CA LYS A 275 11.23 9.35 9.73
C LYS A 275 11.88 9.01 8.38
N ARG A 276 12.54 7.84 8.33
CA ARG A 276 13.20 7.33 7.12
C ARG A 276 12.28 6.38 6.34
N MET A 277 11.05 6.80 6.04
CA MET A 277 10.17 6.06 5.14
C MET A 277 10.16 6.73 3.77
N ARG A 278 10.13 5.94 2.70
CA ARG A 278 10.13 6.47 1.33
C ARG A 278 8.73 6.84 0.86
N TYR A 279 7.74 6.07 1.29
CA TYR A 279 6.33 6.26 0.93
C TYR A 279 5.46 6.20 2.18
N TYR A 280 4.41 6.99 2.16
CA TYR A 280 3.44 7.12 3.25
C TYR A 280 2.04 6.80 2.73
N PRO A 281 1.29 5.93 3.41
CA PRO A 281 -0.10 5.63 3.07
C PRO A 281 -1.00 6.85 3.26
N LEU A 282 -1.91 7.02 2.31
CA LEU A 282 -2.95 8.03 2.33
C LEU A 282 -4.30 7.35 2.54
N LEU A 283 -5.08 7.88 3.47
CA LEU A 283 -6.40 7.36 3.83
C LEU A 283 -7.49 8.35 3.44
N ASP A 284 -8.70 7.85 3.23
CA ASP A 284 -9.90 8.67 3.09
C ASP A 284 -10.52 8.99 4.47
N GLU A 285 -11.59 9.80 4.48
CA GLU A 285 -12.33 10.17 5.69
C GLU A 285 -12.93 8.99 6.46
N GLN A 286 -13.03 7.82 5.84
CA GLN A 286 -13.49 6.57 6.46
C GLN A 286 -12.32 5.68 6.94
N GLY A 287 -11.08 6.18 6.87
CA GLY A 287 -9.88 5.44 7.26
C GLY A 287 -9.45 4.37 6.26
N ARG A 288 -9.97 4.37 5.03
CA ARG A 288 -9.64 3.40 3.99
C ARG A 288 -8.43 3.87 3.18
N TYR A 289 -7.56 2.96 2.87
CA TYR A 289 -6.40 3.22 2.03
C TYR A 289 -6.79 3.62 0.60
N ILE A 290 -6.23 4.72 0.11
CA ILE A 290 -6.50 5.27 -1.23
C ILE A 290 -5.25 5.41 -2.11
N GLY A 291 -4.06 5.33 -1.53
CA GLY A 291 -2.81 5.43 -2.27
C GLY A 291 -1.62 5.78 -1.39
N MET A 292 -0.51 6.11 -2.03
CA MET A 292 0.74 6.49 -1.36
C MET A 292 1.35 7.75 -1.96
N PHE A 293 1.96 8.57 -1.12
CA PHE A 293 2.81 9.68 -1.54
C PHE A 293 4.21 9.54 -0.96
N SER A 294 5.16 10.25 -1.55
CA SER A 294 6.55 10.35 -1.09
C SER A 294 6.86 11.78 -0.64
N GLN A 295 7.96 11.96 0.09
CA GLN A 295 8.43 13.30 0.45
C GLN A 295 8.64 14.20 -0.77
N ARG A 296 9.02 13.63 -1.92
CA ARG A 296 9.22 14.39 -3.16
C ARG A 296 7.92 15.03 -3.64
N ASN A 297 6.79 14.33 -3.51
CA ASN A 297 5.49 14.87 -3.92
C ASN A 297 5.08 16.12 -3.13
N LEU A 298 5.61 16.29 -1.90
CA LEU A 298 5.36 17.48 -1.07
C LEU A 298 6.16 18.71 -1.51
N LEU A 299 7.14 18.54 -2.40
CA LEU A 299 7.99 19.64 -2.89
C LEU A 299 7.43 20.29 -4.16
N ASP A 300 6.64 19.54 -4.94
CA ASP A 300 6.15 19.94 -6.27
C ASP A 300 4.79 20.67 -6.21
N LEU A 301 4.46 21.28 -5.06
CA LEU A 301 3.20 22.03 -4.88
C LEU A 301 3.30 23.39 -5.54
N GLU A 302 2.39 23.66 -6.46
CA GLU A 302 2.19 24.99 -7.01
C GLU A 302 1.48 25.87 -5.99
N ARG A 303 2.03 27.06 -5.75
CA ARG A 303 1.39 28.06 -4.89
C ARG A 303 0.27 28.74 -5.67
N PRO A 304 -0.96 28.81 -5.15
CA PRO A 304 -2.02 29.53 -5.81
C PRO A 304 -1.67 31.02 -5.90
N SER A 305 -1.96 31.64 -7.03
CA SER A 305 -1.81 33.08 -7.20
C SER A 305 -3.00 33.83 -6.62
N VAL A 306 -2.72 34.85 -5.83
CA VAL A 306 -3.74 35.60 -5.08
C VAL A 306 -3.55 37.10 -5.28
N ILE A 307 -4.66 37.79 -5.46
CA ILE A 307 -4.77 39.29 -5.36
C ILE A 307 -5.48 39.60 -4.08
N LEU A 308 -4.91 40.46 -3.28
CA LEU A 308 -5.52 40.98 -2.07
C LEU A 308 -6.20 42.32 -2.38
N VAL A 309 -7.46 42.46 -1.96
CA VAL A 309 -8.22 43.71 -2.06
C VAL A 309 -8.72 44.08 -0.69
N ASP A 310 -8.85 45.40 -0.43
CA ASP A 310 -9.36 45.90 0.85
C ASP A 310 -8.55 45.39 2.06
N HIS A 311 -7.21 45.50 1.96
CA HIS A 311 -6.27 45.07 3.02
C HIS A 311 -5.43 46.27 3.50
N ASN A 312 -5.39 46.46 4.81
CA ASN A 312 -4.50 47.44 5.43
C ASN A 312 -3.28 46.78 6.09
N GLU A 313 -3.48 45.62 6.73
CA GLU A 313 -2.45 44.93 7.46
C GLU A 313 -2.44 43.41 7.15
N ARG A 314 -1.26 42.75 7.33
CA ARG A 314 -1.08 41.34 7.01
C ARG A 314 -1.87 40.36 7.88
N ASP A 315 -2.17 40.76 9.12
CA ASP A 315 -2.96 39.97 10.08
C ASP A 315 -4.47 39.95 9.76
N GLN A 316 -4.91 40.83 8.88
CA GLN A 316 -6.28 40.85 8.35
C GLN A 316 -6.48 39.84 7.20
N ALA A 317 -5.41 39.29 6.65
CA ALA A 317 -5.50 38.38 5.53
C ALA A 317 -6.09 37.01 5.92
N ALA A 318 -6.58 36.29 4.92
CA ALA A 318 -7.06 34.91 5.06
C ALA A 318 -5.97 33.96 5.59
N ASP A 319 -6.39 32.94 6.32
CA ASP A 319 -5.47 31.93 6.83
C ASP A 319 -4.72 31.26 5.67
N GLY A 320 -3.43 30.96 5.89
CA GLY A 320 -2.57 30.32 4.87
C GLY A 320 -2.10 31.24 3.76
N ILE A 321 -2.36 32.53 3.79
CA ILE A 321 -1.96 33.49 2.73
C ILE A 321 -0.45 33.49 2.47
N ARG A 322 0.38 33.13 3.45
CA ARG A 322 1.83 33.01 3.30
C ARG A 322 2.26 31.87 2.38
N SER A 323 1.37 30.90 2.17
CA SER A 323 1.58 29.75 1.28
C SER A 323 1.21 30.05 -0.17
N THR A 324 0.77 31.28 -0.46
CA THR A 324 0.35 31.73 -1.79
C THR A 324 1.42 32.59 -2.47
N ASN A 325 1.23 32.79 -3.77
CA ASN A 325 1.95 33.78 -4.56
C ASN A 325 1.08 35.05 -4.65
N ILE A 326 1.34 36.06 -3.80
CA ILE A 326 0.61 37.34 -3.84
C ILE A 326 1.15 38.13 -5.04
N ILE A 327 0.32 38.32 -6.05
CA ILE A 327 0.70 39.03 -7.28
C ILE A 327 0.32 40.52 -7.28
N GLU A 328 -0.65 40.91 -6.43
CA GLU A 328 -1.14 42.28 -6.32
C GLU A 328 -1.80 42.49 -4.96
N ILE A 329 -1.71 43.74 -4.42
CA ILE A 329 -2.38 44.19 -3.18
C ILE A 329 -3.06 45.54 -3.45
#